data_f5e893efea90558f1f1026e81b5d3d03
#
_entry.id   f5e893efea90558f1f1026e81b5d3d03
#
_cell.length_a   1.000
_cell.length_b   1.000
_cell.length_c   1.000
_cell.angle_alpha   90.00
_cell.angle_beta   90.00
_cell.angle_gamma   90.00
#
_symmetry.space_group_name_H-M   'P 1'
#
loop_
_entity.id
_entity.type
_entity.pdbx_description
1 polymer ?
#
loop_
_entity_poly.entity_id
_entity_poly.type
_entity_poly.pdbx_seq_one_letter_code
_entity_poly.pdbx_strand_id
1 'polypeptide(L)'
;MPGPRTYPDRTAIDAAVAAGTRRILYTSQQGAVPGNPYRPSDIHIATEAILADSGVAWTALRNGAYDPLDQVLGPWQRTGEIAQPEDGPVPYTDRADIAEATAVILAGDRSFDGPVTLTAPTAVTFDDLTTIASDLTGRTIKRIVLDDEQWVAEQITIGVPEQLARLMLTWYQAARAGYFAEADPLLTELLDREPRTATDRLAAHIADQTLSETAH
;
A
#
# COMPACT_ATOMS: atom_id res chain seq x y z
N MET A 1 21.25 -24.08 -9.43
CA MET A 1 20.67 -22.88 -10.06
C MET A 1 19.15 -23.06 -10.08
N PRO A 2 18.35 -22.19 -9.47
CA PRO A 2 16.90 -22.22 -9.69
C PRO A 2 16.67 -21.93 -11.18
N GLY A 3 15.79 -22.71 -11.81
CA GLY A 3 15.38 -22.52 -13.21
C GLY A 3 14.76 -21.11 -13.42
N PRO A 4 14.60 -20.69 -14.68
CA PRO A 4 14.03 -19.37 -14.97
C PRO A 4 12.65 -19.30 -14.32
N ARG A 5 12.49 -18.34 -13.37
CA ARG A 5 11.17 -18.02 -12.83
C ARG A 5 10.33 -17.51 -14.00
N THR A 6 9.32 -18.28 -14.40
CA THR A 6 8.29 -17.80 -15.32
C THR A 6 7.45 -16.78 -14.53
N TYR A 7 7.67 -15.51 -14.80
CA TYR A 7 6.80 -14.46 -14.28
C TYR A 7 5.52 -14.48 -15.13
N PRO A 8 4.34 -14.68 -14.53
CA PRO A 8 3.05 -14.64 -15.25
C PRO A 8 2.90 -13.37 -16.09
N ASP A 9 3.44 -12.27 -15.60
CA ASP A 9 3.40 -10.95 -16.24
C ASP A 9 4.13 -10.93 -17.59
N ARG A 10 5.22 -11.66 -17.76
CA ARG A 10 5.93 -11.76 -19.04
C ARG A 10 5.03 -12.28 -20.14
N THR A 11 4.28 -13.36 -19.89
CA THR A 11 3.37 -13.95 -20.89
C THR A 11 2.28 -12.95 -21.29
N ALA A 12 1.72 -12.21 -20.33
CA ALA A 12 0.69 -11.22 -20.59
C ALA A 12 1.26 -10.02 -21.38
N ILE A 13 2.48 -9.56 -21.04
CA ILE A 13 3.16 -8.47 -21.74
C ILE A 13 3.49 -8.90 -23.19
N ASP A 14 4.08 -10.06 -23.38
CA ASP A 14 4.42 -10.59 -24.71
C ASP A 14 3.17 -10.73 -25.60
N ALA A 15 2.05 -11.19 -25.03
CA ALA A 15 0.77 -11.29 -25.73
C ALA A 15 0.22 -9.90 -26.10
N ALA A 16 0.31 -8.92 -25.21
CA ALA A 16 -0.13 -7.54 -25.48
C ALA A 16 0.71 -6.91 -26.61
N VAL A 17 2.04 -7.10 -26.59
CA VAL A 17 2.94 -6.64 -27.66
C VAL A 17 2.57 -7.29 -29.00
N ALA A 18 2.38 -8.63 -29.02
CA ALA A 18 2.00 -9.36 -30.22
C ALA A 18 0.63 -8.92 -30.78
N ALA A 19 -0.28 -8.48 -29.91
CA ALA A 19 -1.59 -7.95 -30.29
C ALA A 19 -1.52 -6.48 -30.79
N GLY A 20 -0.35 -5.84 -30.81
CA GLY A 20 -0.17 -4.46 -31.26
C GLY A 20 -0.68 -3.42 -30.24
N THR A 21 -0.70 -3.75 -28.96
CA THR A 21 -1.04 -2.81 -27.89
C THR A 21 -0.11 -1.59 -27.96
N ARG A 22 -0.68 -0.39 -27.92
CA ARG A 22 0.10 0.85 -28.02
C ARG A 22 0.74 1.29 -26.72
N ARG A 23 0.10 0.98 -25.58
CA ARG A 23 0.58 1.33 -24.23
C ARG A 23 0.07 0.30 -23.21
N ILE A 24 0.90 0.00 -22.23
CA ILE A 24 0.55 -0.83 -21.07
C ILE A 24 0.60 0.03 -19.81
N LEU A 25 -0.50 0.07 -19.06
CA LEU A 25 -0.49 0.55 -17.68
C LEU A 25 -0.39 -0.66 -16.75
N TYR A 26 0.56 -0.60 -15.83
CA TYR A 26 0.83 -1.65 -14.87
C TYR A 26 0.62 -1.14 -13.43
N THR A 27 -0.19 -1.85 -12.65
CA THR A 27 -0.35 -1.56 -11.23
C THR A 27 0.86 -2.10 -10.47
N SER A 28 1.77 -1.20 -10.12
CA SER A 28 2.96 -1.46 -9.31
C SER A 28 2.75 -0.98 -7.87
N GLN A 29 3.77 -0.99 -7.06
CA GLN A 29 3.71 -0.49 -5.68
C GLN A 29 4.83 0.51 -5.39
N GLN A 30 4.55 1.45 -4.49
CA GLN A 30 5.56 2.31 -3.90
C GLN A 30 6.69 1.47 -3.28
N GLY A 31 7.92 1.94 -3.36
CA GLY A 31 9.06 1.19 -2.83
C GLY A 31 9.48 0.00 -3.70
N ALA A 32 9.01 -0.13 -4.96
CA ALA A 32 9.52 -1.11 -5.91
C ALA A 32 10.94 -0.74 -6.37
N VAL A 33 11.91 -0.87 -5.46
CA VAL A 33 13.33 -0.56 -5.68
C VAL A 33 14.21 -1.68 -5.10
N PRO A 34 15.39 -1.93 -5.68
CA PRO A 34 16.31 -2.95 -5.17
C PRO A 34 16.66 -2.74 -3.69
N GLY A 35 16.73 -3.83 -2.93
CA GLY A 35 17.07 -3.80 -1.51
C GLY A 35 15.90 -3.61 -0.56
N ASN A 36 14.69 -3.40 -1.07
CA ASN A 36 13.49 -3.37 -0.23
C ASN A 36 13.28 -4.75 0.43
N PRO A 37 13.22 -4.85 1.78
CA PRO A 37 12.99 -6.12 2.46
C PRO A 37 11.59 -6.72 2.20
N TYR A 38 10.62 -5.90 1.80
CA TYR A 38 9.28 -6.36 1.45
C TYR A 38 9.29 -7.16 0.15
N ARG A 39 9.26 -8.49 0.28
CA ARG A 39 9.41 -9.46 -0.83
C ARG A 39 8.49 -9.24 -2.05
N PRO A 40 7.23 -8.82 -1.92
CA PRO A 40 6.42 -8.50 -3.09
C PRO A 40 7.01 -7.42 -4.00
N SER A 41 7.86 -6.52 -3.49
CA SER A 41 8.58 -5.52 -4.30
C SER A 41 9.42 -6.15 -5.41
N ASP A 42 10.01 -7.32 -5.17
CA ASP A 42 10.85 -8.03 -6.18
C ASP A 42 10.05 -8.37 -7.45
N ILE A 43 8.76 -8.69 -7.29
CA ILE A 43 7.86 -9.02 -8.42
C ILE A 43 7.62 -7.76 -9.26
N HIS A 44 7.33 -6.63 -8.60
CA HIS A 44 7.09 -5.37 -9.29
C HIS A 44 8.34 -4.88 -10.01
N ILE A 45 9.51 -4.94 -9.37
CA ILE A 45 10.80 -4.60 -9.98
C ILE A 45 11.04 -5.44 -11.24
N ALA A 46 10.81 -6.75 -11.17
CA ALA A 46 11.01 -7.65 -12.30
C ALA A 46 10.02 -7.36 -13.43
N THR A 47 8.76 -7.06 -13.12
CA THR A 47 7.73 -6.73 -14.13
C THR A 47 8.01 -5.37 -14.79
N GLU A 48 8.43 -4.36 -14.02
CA GLU A 48 8.85 -3.07 -14.57
C GLU A 48 10.04 -3.23 -15.52
N ALA A 49 11.01 -4.09 -15.20
CA ALA A 49 12.13 -4.38 -16.09
C ALA A 49 11.67 -5.08 -17.40
N ILE A 50 10.71 -6.03 -17.31
CA ILE A 50 10.13 -6.67 -18.50
C ILE A 50 9.41 -5.65 -19.38
N LEU A 51 8.66 -4.73 -18.79
CA LEU A 51 7.98 -3.65 -19.51
C LEU A 51 8.97 -2.72 -20.21
N ALA A 52 10.05 -2.34 -19.53
CA ALA A 52 11.10 -1.50 -20.10
C ALA A 52 11.77 -2.14 -21.32
N ASP A 53 11.95 -3.47 -21.30
CA ASP A 53 12.57 -4.23 -22.40
C ASP A 53 11.57 -4.59 -23.52
N SER A 54 10.27 -4.38 -23.32
CA SER A 54 9.21 -4.85 -24.25
C SER A 54 9.12 -4.08 -25.56
N GLY A 55 9.66 -2.86 -25.58
CA GLY A 55 9.55 -1.94 -26.73
C GLY A 55 8.18 -1.28 -26.89
N VAL A 56 7.17 -1.58 -26.04
CA VAL A 56 5.88 -0.90 -26.00
C VAL A 56 5.95 0.28 -25.03
N ALA A 57 5.21 1.36 -25.30
CA ALA A 57 5.08 2.45 -24.34
C ALA A 57 4.40 1.92 -23.05
N TRP A 58 4.91 2.29 -21.89
CA TRP A 58 4.40 1.76 -20.63
C TRP A 58 4.44 2.79 -19.51
N THR A 59 3.58 2.56 -18.52
CA THR A 59 3.57 3.32 -17.27
C THR A 59 3.35 2.34 -16.11
N ALA A 60 4.22 2.36 -15.13
CA ALA A 60 3.99 1.64 -13.88
C ALA A 60 3.46 2.62 -12.83
N LEU A 61 2.26 2.37 -12.36
CA LEU A 61 1.63 3.12 -11.29
C LEU A 61 2.10 2.54 -9.96
N ARG A 62 3.14 3.13 -9.37
CA ARG A 62 3.65 2.77 -8.05
C ARG A 62 2.72 3.32 -6.98
N ASN A 63 1.63 2.59 -6.74
CA ASN A 63 0.62 2.99 -5.79
C ASN A 63 1.15 2.94 -4.36
N GLY A 64 0.82 3.94 -3.55
CA GLY A 64 1.06 3.95 -2.12
C GLY A 64 0.39 2.76 -1.42
N ALA A 65 0.78 2.50 -0.19
CA ALA A 65 0.15 1.45 0.59
C ALA A 65 -1.36 1.69 0.64
N TYR A 66 -2.12 0.72 0.15
CA TYR A 66 -3.57 0.77 0.25
C TYR A 66 -3.96 0.82 1.72
N ASP A 67 -4.97 1.60 1.97
CA ASP A 67 -5.53 1.79 3.28
C ASP A 67 -6.41 0.59 3.71
N PRO A 68 -5.87 -0.45 4.35
CA PRO A 68 -6.62 -1.39 5.15
C PRO A 68 -6.44 -1.05 6.63
N LEU A 69 -6.59 0.24 7.02
CA LEU A 69 -6.31 0.69 8.39
C LEU A 69 -7.07 -0.13 9.43
N ASP A 70 -8.28 -0.57 9.11
CA ASP A 70 -9.07 -1.47 9.94
C ASP A 70 -8.38 -2.82 10.21
N GLN A 71 -7.66 -3.37 9.20
CA GLN A 71 -6.96 -4.63 9.31
C GLN A 71 -5.57 -4.47 9.95
N VAL A 72 -4.85 -3.41 9.56
CA VAL A 72 -3.47 -3.16 10.00
C VAL A 72 -3.41 -2.74 11.47
N LEU A 73 -4.39 -1.95 11.93
CA LEU A 73 -4.42 -1.47 13.31
C LEU A 73 -4.92 -2.51 14.32
N GLY A 74 -5.47 -3.63 13.85
CA GLY A 74 -6.06 -4.66 14.71
C GLY A 74 -7.34 -4.18 15.43
N PRO A 75 -7.79 -4.86 16.48
CA PRO A 75 -9.07 -4.59 17.13
C PRO A 75 -9.00 -3.41 18.14
N TRP A 76 -8.32 -2.34 17.79
CA TRP A 76 -7.99 -1.21 18.65
C TRP A 76 -9.22 -0.51 19.28
N GLN A 77 -10.36 -0.45 18.59
CA GLN A 77 -11.57 0.15 19.14
C GLN A 77 -12.07 -0.62 20.37
N ARG A 78 -11.90 -1.94 20.38
CA ARG A 78 -12.29 -2.83 21.49
C ARG A 78 -11.21 -2.86 22.58
N THR A 79 -9.94 -2.95 22.18
CA THR A 79 -8.82 -3.11 23.13
C THR A 79 -8.35 -1.79 23.73
N GLY A 80 -8.54 -0.67 23.03
CA GLY A 80 -7.92 0.61 23.37
C GLY A 80 -6.42 0.66 23.07
N GLU A 81 -5.91 -0.28 22.27
CA GLU A 81 -4.48 -0.40 21.97
C GLU A 81 -4.23 -0.74 20.50
N ILE A 82 -3.25 -0.08 19.90
CA ILE A 82 -2.67 -0.40 18.60
C ILE A 82 -1.33 -1.09 18.86
N ALA A 83 -1.36 -2.43 18.84
CA ALA A 83 -0.21 -3.28 19.14
C ALA A 83 0.37 -3.85 17.85
N GLN A 84 1.44 -3.24 17.35
CA GLN A 84 2.09 -3.58 16.07
C GLN A 84 3.61 -3.45 16.20
N PRO A 85 4.41 -4.07 15.31
CA PRO A 85 5.85 -3.85 15.26
C PRO A 85 6.23 -2.37 15.11
N GLU A 86 7.50 -2.07 15.34
CA GLU A 86 8.06 -0.78 14.94
C GLU A 86 7.85 -0.55 13.45
N ASP A 87 7.44 0.66 13.09
CA ASP A 87 7.15 1.08 11.73
C ASP A 87 7.96 2.33 11.34
N GLY A 88 7.62 2.93 10.23
CA GLY A 88 8.05 4.24 9.77
C GLY A 88 6.90 4.94 9.07
N PRO A 89 7.10 6.19 8.62
CA PRO A 89 6.06 6.95 7.96
C PRO A 89 5.63 6.30 6.63
N VAL A 90 4.32 6.18 6.41
CA VAL A 90 3.69 5.63 5.21
C VAL A 90 2.55 6.54 4.76
N PRO A 91 2.50 6.98 3.50
CA PRO A 91 1.36 7.72 2.95
C PRO A 91 0.26 6.72 2.56
N TYR A 92 -0.56 6.31 3.54
CA TYR A 92 -1.70 5.43 3.30
C TYR A 92 -2.67 6.06 2.31
N THR A 93 -2.92 5.38 1.21
CA THR A 93 -3.57 5.94 0.04
C THR A 93 -4.90 5.25 -0.25
N ASP A 94 -5.94 6.04 -0.43
CA ASP A 94 -7.28 5.53 -0.71
C ASP A 94 -7.36 4.89 -2.09
N ARG A 95 -7.96 3.70 -2.19
CA ARG A 95 -8.09 2.96 -3.44
C ARG A 95 -8.95 3.66 -4.48
N ALA A 96 -9.99 4.38 -4.04
CA ALA A 96 -10.87 5.09 -4.97
C ALA A 96 -10.15 6.30 -5.57
N ASP A 97 -9.29 6.98 -4.79
CA ASP A 97 -8.46 8.07 -5.30
C ASP A 97 -7.45 7.55 -6.34
N ILE A 98 -6.80 6.41 -6.08
CA ILE A 98 -5.92 5.76 -7.07
C ILE A 98 -6.69 5.35 -8.33
N ALA A 99 -7.89 4.79 -8.18
CA ALA A 99 -8.70 4.37 -9.33
C ALA A 99 -9.14 5.57 -10.18
N GLU A 100 -9.53 6.69 -9.55
CA GLU A 100 -9.87 7.94 -10.23
C GLU A 100 -8.66 8.50 -10.98
N ALA A 101 -7.49 8.61 -10.33
CA ALA A 101 -6.26 9.06 -10.97
C ALA A 101 -5.83 8.14 -12.13
N THR A 102 -5.98 6.83 -11.97
CA THR A 102 -5.72 5.85 -13.03
C THR A 102 -6.64 6.09 -14.23
N ALA A 103 -7.93 6.37 -14.00
CA ALA A 103 -8.88 6.70 -15.05
C ALA A 103 -8.52 8.02 -15.77
N VAL A 104 -8.06 9.03 -15.03
CA VAL A 104 -7.56 10.29 -15.61
C VAL A 104 -6.35 10.04 -16.53
N ILE A 105 -5.40 9.19 -16.11
CA ILE A 105 -4.24 8.82 -16.93
C ILE A 105 -4.68 8.06 -18.19
N LEU A 106 -5.64 7.14 -18.08
CA LEU A 106 -6.12 6.34 -19.19
C LEU A 106 -6.91 7.14 -20.22
N ALA A 107 -7.74 8.10 -19.77
CA ALA A 107 -8.63 8.88 -20.61
C ALA A 107 -8.00 10.18 -21.12
N GLY A 108 -6.93 10.65 -20.48
CA GLY A 108 -6.30 11.92 -20.79
C GLY A 108 -5.23 11.84 -21.88
N ASP A 109 -4.84 13.02 -22.37
CA ASP A 109 -3.76 13.18 -23.34
C ASP A 109 -2.36 13.21 -22.69
N ARG A 110 -2.30 13.30 -21.37
CA ARG A 110 -1.03 13.30 -20.60
C ARG A 110 -0.49 11.88 -20.53
N SER A 111 0.65 11.64 -21.13
CA SER A 111 1.34 10.35 -21.08
C SER A 111 2.50 10.38 -20.09
N PHE A 112 2.66 9.30 -19.36
CA PHE A 112 3.79 9.07 -18.47
C PHE A 112 4.57 7.87 -19.00
N ASP A 113 5.88 7.99 -19.11
CA ASP A 113 6.75 6.89 -19.54
C ASP A 113 7.58 6.40 -18.35
N GLY A 114 7.47 5.10 -18.06
CA GLY A 114 8.11 4.47 -16.90
C GLY A 114 7.29 4.57 -15.61
N PRO A 115 7.94 4.42 -14.45
CA PRO A 115 7.24 4.44 -13.17
C PRO A 115 6.85 5.85 -12.74
N VAL A 116 5.66 5.98 -12.17
CA VAL A 116 5.15 7.16 -11.46
C VAL A 116 4.59 6.74 -10.12
N THR A 117 4.71 7.58 -9.11
CA THR A 117 4.23 7.28 -7.76
C THR A 117 2.90 7.98 -7.50
N LEU A 118 1.92 7.23 -6.98
CA LEU A 118 0.60 7.75 -6.62
C LEU A 118 0.39 7.51 -5.12
N THR A 119 0.59 8.55 -4.32
CA THR A 119 0.48 8.48 -2.86
C THR A 119 -0.38 9.59 -2.29
N ALA A 120 -0.93 9.34 -1.09
CA ALA A 120 -1.48 10.43 -0.29
C ALA A 120 -0.39 11.50 -0.01
N PRO A 121 -0.78 12.76 0.21
CA PRO A 121 0.18 13.86 0.36
C PRO A 121 0.94 13.83 1.69
N THR A 122 0.49 13.04 2.66
CA THR A 122 1.07 12.98 4.01
C THR A 122 1.35 11.54 4.41
N ALA A 123 2.58 11.27 4.78
CA ALA A 123 2.98 10.02 5.40
C ALA A 123 2.76 10.09 6.92
N VAL A 124 2.21 9.03 7.51
CA VAL A 124 1.91 8.90 8.94
C VAL A 124 2.47 7.60 9.50
N THR A 125 2.84 7.63 10.76
CA THR A 125 3.26 6.46 11.56
C THR A 125 2.09 5.86 12.34
N PHE A 126 2.28 4.71 12.97
CA PHE A 126 1.28 4.19 13.92
C PHE A 126 1.15 5.06 15.17
N ASP A 127 2.17 5.81 15.56
CA ASP A 127 2.03 6.80 16.64
C ASP A 127 1.08 7.93 16.22
N ASP A 128 1.22 8.44 14.98
CA ASP A 128 0.29 9.43 14.44
C ASP A 128 -1.12 8.87 14.34
N LEU A 129 -1.30 7.67 13.82
CA LEU A 129 -2.60 6.99 13.73
C LEU A 129 -3.23 6.76 15.11
N THR A 130 -2.41 6.46 16.13
CA THR A 130 -2.86 6.32 17.53
C THR A 130 -3.38 7.65 18.08
N THR A 131 -2.70 8.74 17.76
CA THR A 131 -3.12 10.09 18.12
C THR A 131 -4.43 10.45 17.42
N ILE A 132 -4.51 10.25 16.11
CA ILE A 132 -5.74 10.49 15.31
C ILE A 132 -6.92 9.66 15.85
N ALA A 133 -6.70 8.39 16.15
CA ALA A 133 -7.73 7.50 16.71
C ALA A 133 -8.22 7.99 18.08
N SER A 134 -7.31 8.48 18.91
CA SER A 134 -7.65 9.05 20.22
C SER A 134 -8.51 10.30 20.07
N ASP A 135 -8.12 11.22 19.19
CA ASP A 135 -8.83 12.47 18.93
C ASP A 135 -10.23 12.22 18.36
N LEU A 136 -10.36 11.34 17.38
CA LEU A 136 -11.63 11.00 16.75
C LEU A 136 -12.63 10.31 17.69
N THR A 137 -12.12 9.51 18.63
CA THR A 137 -12.99 8.74 19.55
C THR A 137 -13.21 9.41 20.90
N GLY A 138 -12.43 10.44 21.24
CA GLY A 138 -12.39 11.05 22.59
C GLY A 138 -11.89 10.08 23.67
N ARG A 139 -11.25 8.95 23.29
CA ARG A 139 -10.72 7.92 24.18
C ARG A 139 -9.21 7.88 24.06
N THR A 140 -8.52 7.56 25.15
CA THR A 140 -7.07 7.30 25.07
C THR A 140 -6.83 5.96 24.40
N ILE A 141 -6.26 5.99 23.20
CA ILE A 141 -5.74 4.80 22.51
C ILE A 141 -4.24 4.76 22.74
N LYS A 142 -3.70 3.59 23.05
CA LYS A 142 -2.28 3.41 23.35
C LYS A 142 -1.54 2.75 22.20
N ARG A 143 -0.37 3.25 21.86
CA ARG A 143 0.57 2.56 20.99
C ARG A 143 1.37 1.54 21.80
N ILE A 144 1.38 0.29 21.35
CA ILE A 144 2.24 -0.78 21.90
C ILE A 144 3.16 -1.24 20.77
N VAL A 145 4.46 -1.04 20.94
CA VAL A 145 5.47 -1.53 19.99
C VAL A 145 5.81 -2.96 20.38
N LEU A 146 5.49 -3.89 19.50
CA LEU A 146 5.81 -5.32 19.66
C LEU A 146 7.18 -5.62 19.06
N ASP A 147 7.90 -6.54 19.71
CA ASP A 147 9.06 -7.18 19.08
C ASP A 147 8.63 -8.00 17.86
N ASP A 148 9.49 -8.08 16.85
CA ASP A 148 9.19 -8.75 15.57
C ASP A 148 8.76 -10.22 15.79
N GLU A 149 9.46 -10.97 16.64
CA GLU A 149 9.15 -12.39 16.89
C GLU A 149 7.90 -12.55 17.77
N GLN A 150 7.68 -11.64 18.71
CA GLN A 150 6.44 -11.60 19.48
C GLN A 150 5.25 -11.39 18.56
N TRP A 151 5.31 -10.42 17.64
CA TRP A 151 4.23 -10.16 16.71
C TRP A 151 3.96 -11.37 15.80
N VAL A 152 5.00 -12.02 15.26
CA VAL A 152 4.86 -13.24 14.46
C VAL A 152 4.15 -14.34 15.26
N ALA A 153 4.54 -14.55 16.53
CA ALA A 153 3.91 -15.54 17.41
C ALA A 153 2.42 -15.23 17.65
N GLU A 154 2.07 -13.96 17.85
CA GLU A 154 0.68 -13.53 18.00
C GLU A 154 -0.13 -13.80 16.72
N GLN A 155 0.42 -13.49 15.51
CA GLN A 155 -0.23 -13.80 14.25
C GLN A 155 -0.50 -15.31 14.08
N ILE A 156 0.46 -16.16 14.43
CA ILE A 156 0.30 -17.61 14.39
C ILE A 156 -0.81 -18.06 15.35
N THR A 157 -0.89 -17.47 16.55
CA THR A 157 -1.92 -17.80 17.55
C THR A 157 -3.34 -17.54 17.05
N ILE A 158 -3.53 -16.51 16.21
CA ILE A 158 -4.83 -16.19 15.59
C ILE A 158 -5.05 -16.92 14.25
N GLY A 159 -4.18 -17.87 13.89
CA GLY A 159 -4.35 -18.77 12.75
C GLY A 159 -3.67 -18.33 11.45
N VAL A 160 -2.84 -17.27 11.46
CA VAL A 160 -2.04 -16.89 10.29
C VAL A 160 -0.90 -17.90 10.13
N PRO A 161 -0.71 -18.51 8.95
CA PRO A 161 0.44 -19.38 8.70
C PRO A 161 1.77 -18.65 8.93
N GLU A 162 2.74 -19.28 9.57
CA GLU A 162 4.02 -18.65 9.93
C GLU A 162 4.71 -17.98 8.73
N GLN A 163 4.73 -18.64 7.57
CA GLN A 163 5.34 -18.08 6.36
C GLN A 163 4.67 -16.76 5.93
N LEU A 164 3.35 -16.67 6.08
CA LEU A 164 2.61 -15.46 5.76
C LEU A 164 2.86 -14.37 6.80
N ALA A 165 2.87 -14.71 8.10
CA ALA A 165 3.19 -13.76 9.17
C ALA A 165 4.59 -13.16 8.97
N ARG A 166 5.59 -14.00 8.67
CA ARG A 166 6.95 -13.52 8.36
C ARG A 166 7.03 -12.69 7.09
N LEU A 167 6.24 -13.01 6.07
CA LEU A 167 6.14 -12.18 4.87
C LEU A 167 5.52 -10.81 5.20
N MET A 168 4.44 -10.78 5.98
CA MET A 168 3.81 -9.54 6.42
C MET A 168 4.76 -8.69 7.28
N LEU A 169 5.56 -9.32 8.14
CA LEU A 169 6.58 -8.63 8.94
C LEU A 169 7.57 -7.85 8.06
N THR A 170 7.92 -8.36 6.89
CA THR A 170 8.85 -7.65 5.99
C THR A 170 8.30 -6.30 5.51
N TRP A 171 6.97 -6.09 5.54
CA TRP A 171 6.37 -4.80 5.26
C TRP A 171 6.71 -3.77 6.35
N TYR A 172 6.60 -4.14 7.63
CA TYR A 172 6.99 -3.28 8.74
C TYR A 172 8.48 -2.96 8.69
N GLN A 173 9.30 -3.96 8.35
CA GLN A 173 10.74 -3.79 8.18
C GLN A 173 11.07 -2.80 7.05
N ALA A 174 10.32 -2.84 5.94
CA ALA A 174 10.46 -1.89 4.85
C ALA A 174 9.99 -0.48 5.25
N ALA A 175 8.88 -0.37 5.99
CA ALA A 175 8.36 0.90 6.46
C ALA A 175 9.37 1.61 7.39
N ARG A 176 9.89 0.91 8.42
CA ARG A 176 10.89 1.49 9.34
C ARG A 176 12.23 1.79 8.68
N ALA A 177 12.56 1.09 7.58
CA ALA A 177 13.72 1.39 6.76
C ALA A 177 13.49 2.54 5.75
N GLY A 178 12.28 3.13 5.73
CA GLY A 178 11.94 4.31 4.94
C GLY A 178 11.58 4.05 3.48
N TYR A 179 11.41 2.78 3.06
CA TYR A 179 11.09 2.45 1.67
C TYR A 179 9.72 2.96 1.20
N PHE A 180 8.84 3.33 2.12
CA PHE A 180 7.50 3.85 1.83
C PHE A 180 7.30 5.30 2.30
N ALA A 181 8.36 6.00 2.74
CA ALA A 181 8.22 7.29 3.41
C ALA A 181 7.91 8.45 2.46
N GLU A 182 8.27 8.33 1.19
CA GLU A 182 8.12 9.41 0.21
C GLU A 182 6.65 9.64 -0.14
N ALA A 183 6.19 10.88 -0.03
CA ALA A 183 4.90 11.34 -0.53
C ALA A 183 5.10 12.10 -1.84
N ASP A 184 4.30 11.76 -2.88
CA ASP A 184 4.40 12.36 -4.21
C ASP A 184 3.16 13.21 -4.50
N PRO A 185 3.31 14.44 -5.03
CA PRO A 185 2.19 15.34 -5.30
C PRO A 185 1.33 14.93 -6.51
N LEU A 186 1.78 13.99 -7.34
CA LEU A 186 1.12 13.62 -8.59
C LEU A 186 -0.34 13.19 -8.41
N LEU A 187 -0.64 12.48 -7.32
CA LEU A 187 -2.03 12.07 -7.04
C LEU A 187 -2.95 13.28 -6.87
N THR A 188 -2.52 14.29 -6.09
CA THR A 188 -3.26 15.56 -5.92
C THR A 188 -3.43 16.29 -7.25
N GLU A 189 -2.38 16.36 -8.07
CA GLU A 189 -2.43 16.99 -9.40
C GLU A 189 -3.43 16.30 -10.34
N LEU A 190 -3.48 14.97 -10.36
CA LEU A 190 -4.37 14.20 -11.23
C LEU A 190 -5.83 14.29 -10.81
N LEU A 191 -6.10 14.38 -9.51
CA LEU A 191 -7.45 14.47 -8.97
C LEU A 191 -8.03 15.89 -9.04
N ASP A 192 -7.19 16.92 -9.20
CA ASP A 192 -7.58 18.34 -9.08
C ASP A 192 -8.32 18.64 -7.75
N ARG A 193 -7.97 17.89 -6.70
CA ARG A 193 -8.46 18.03 -5.32
C ARG A 193 -7.51 17.31 -4.36
N GLU A 194 -7.64 17.61 -3.07
CA GLU A 194 -6.91 16.85 -2.05
C GLU A 194 -7.39 15.38 -2.02
N PRO A 195 -6.45 14.43 -2.05
CA PRO A 195 -6.75 13.02 -1.80
C PRO A 195 -7.26 12.80 -0.38
N ARG A 196 -8.02 11.73 -0.16
CA ARG A 196 -8.46 11.32 1.17
C ARG A 196 -7.25 11.01 2.05
N THR A 197 -7.28 11.56 3.26
CA THR A 197 -6.21 11.38 4.26
C THR A 197 -6.44 10.12 5.10
N ALA A 198 -5.40 9.69 5.84
CA ALA A 198 -5.55 8.63 6.85
C ALA A 198 -6.59 9.00 7.93
N THR A 199 -6.70 10.30 8.28
CA THR A 199 -7.73 10.80 9.20
C THR A 199 -9.14 10.60 8.64
N ASP A 200 -9.37 10.97 7.38
CA ASP A 200 -10.68 10.80 6.73
C ASP A 200 -11.09 9.32 6.68
N ARG A 201 -10.13 8.44 6.37
CA ARG A 201 -10.36 7.00 6.30
C ARG A 201 -10.68 6.40 7.67
N LEU A 202 -9.92 6.81 8.68
CA LEU A 202 -10.15 6.33 10.05
C LEU A 202 -11.50 6.83 10.59
N ALA A 203 -11.87 8.06 10.31
CA ALA A 203 -13.19 8.62 10.65
C ALA A 203 -14.34 7.86 9.98
N ALA A 204 -14.20 7.56 8.67
CA ALA A 204 -15.19 6.78 7.93
C ALA A 204 -15.36 5.37 8.52
N HIS A 205 -14.24 4.69 8.83
CA HIS A 205 -14.27 3.36 9.43
C HIS A 205 -14.96 3.34 10.80
N ILE A 206 -14.72 4.35 11.66
CA ILE A 206 -15.39 4.49 12.95
C ILE A 206 -16.92 4.67 12.75
N ALA A 207 -17.33 5.50 11.79
CA ALA A 207 -18.73 5.74 11.50
C ALA A 207 -19.46 4.48 11.02
N ASP A 208 -18.84 3.70 10.11
CA ASP A 208 -19.42 2.47 9.58
C ASP A 208 -19.63 1.39 10.65
N GLN A 209 -18.70 1.27 11.60
CA GLN A 209 -18.85 0.33 12.73
C GLN A 209 -19.98 0.73 13.66
N THR A 210 -20.13 2.03 13.98
CA THR A 210 -21.20 2.54 14.84
C THR A 210 -22.58 2.24 14.24
N LEU A 211 -22.71 2.36 12.90
CA LEU A 211 -23.96 2.03 12.19
C LEU A 211 -24.25 0.52 12.23
N SER A 212 -23.23 -0.31 12.14
CA SER A 212 -23.38 -1.78 12.18
C SER A 212 -23.80 -2.29 13.55
N GLU A 213 -23.30 -1.69 14.63
CA GLU A 213 -23.65 -2.03 16.02
C GLU A 213 -25.08 -1.59 16.40
N THR A 214 -25.58 -0.49 15.79
CA THR A 214 -26.96 0.01 16.03
C THR A 214 -28.02 -0.75 15.26
N ALA A 215 -27.63 -1.55 14.26
CA ALA A 215 -28.55 -2.33 13.43
C ALA A 215 -28.83 -3.76 13.96
N HIS A 216 -28.24 -4.14 15.10
CA HIS A 216 -28.39 -5.44 15.77
C HIS A 216 -29.00 -5.25 17.16
#